data_b8a7feb3065ab349e0a4b9eadd09f220
#
_entry.id   b8a7feb3065ab349e0a4b9eadd09f220
#
_cell.length_a   1.000
_cell.length_b   1.000
_cell.length_c   1.000
_cell.angle_alpha   90.00
_cell.angle_beta   90.00
_cell.angle_gamma   90.00
#
_symmetry.space_group_name_H-M   'P 1'
#
loop_
_entity.id
_entity.type
_entity.pdbx_description
1 polymer ?
#
loop_
_entity_poly.entity_id
_entity_poly.type
_entity_poly.pdbx_seq_one_letter_code
_entity_poly.pdbx_strand_id
1 'polypeptide(L)'
;MKTVKFKLISALLLLIIAFSLTNCIISKDDKKEYDQLKARCELESQNKSTVRQVFEAINARDFEKMRTFYAPEYKMTGPRLPNAYTLDSLIQYIQRDIAVFPDWKYSVENMVAQGDTVAVKIAQFGVQANDYMGIKPKANQISRAAIFITVFSNGKLKETWILQDNLGFME
;
A
#
# COMPACT_ATOMS: atom_id res chain seq x y z
N MET A 1 -6.07 -13.35 -71.35
CA MET A 1 -6.64 -12.29 -70.50
C MET A 1 -7.01 -12.76 -69.08
N LYS A 2 -7.57 -13.95 -68.85
CA LYS A 2 -7.96 -14.47 -67.56
C LYS A 2 -6.78 -14.74 -66.57
N THR A 3 -5.65 -15.24 -67.08
CA THR A 3 -4.47 -15.60 -66.28
C THR A 3 -3.69 -14.40 -65.74
N VAL A 4 -3.71 -13.26 -66.44
CA VAL A 4 -3.06 -12.01 -65.97
C VAL A 4 -3.85 -11.38 -64.83
N LYS A 5 -5.18 -11.39 -64.91
CA LYS A 5 -6.05 -10.87 -63.82
C LYS A 5 -5.92 -11.68 -62.52
N PHE A 6 -5.75 -13.00 -62.62
CA PHE A 6 -5.59 -13.86 -61.44
C PHE A 6 -4.24 -13.63 -60.75
N LYS A 7 -3.15 -13.43 -61.54
CA LYS A 7 -1.84 -13.09 -60.93
C LYS A 7 -1.80 -11.73 -60.29
N LEU A 8 -2.51 -10.73 -60.83
CA LEU A 8 -2.63 -9.41 -60.19
C LEU A 8 -3.42 -9.44 -58.88
N ILE A 9 -4.51 -10.20 -58.80
CA ILE A 9 -5.30 -10.36 -57.60
C ILE A 9 -4.51 -11.08 -56.49
N SER A 10 -3.77 -12.13 -56.86
CA SER A 10 -2.90 -12.86 -55.91
C SER A 10 -1.76 -11.98 -55.38
N ALA A 11 -1.14 -11.15 -56.23
CA ALA A 11 -0.11 -10.21 -55.80
C ALA A 11 -0.65 -9.11 -54.86
N LEU A 12 -1.87 -8.61 -55.13
CA LEU A 12 -2.53 -7.62 -54.28
C LEU A 12 -2.91 -8.20 -52.91
N LEU A 13 -3.38 -9.46 -52.86
CA LEU A 13 -3.68 -10.15 -51.60
C LEU A 13 -2.42 -10.38 -50.78
N LEU A 14 -1.30 -10.76 -51.39
CA LEU A 14 -0.02 -10.92 -50.67
C LEU A 14 0.50 -9.59 -50.13
N LEU A 15 0.32 -8.48 -50.84
CA LEU A 15 0.66 -7.13 -50.36
C LEU A 15 -0.19 -6.70 -49.17
N ILE A 16 -1.50 -7.00 -49.18
CA ILE A 16 -2.40 -6.68 -48.04
C ILE A 16 -2.04 -7.52 -46.83
N ILE A 17 -1.70 -8.80 -46.98
CA ILE A 17 -1.27 -9.67 -45.91
C ILE A 17 0.10 -9.21 -45.35
N ALA A 18 1.03 -8.82 -46.22
CA ALA A 18 2.31 -8.27 -45.77
C ALA A 18 2.15 -6.94 -45.01
N PHE A 19 1.23 -6.07 -45.44
CA PHE A 19 0.93 -4.79 -44.76
C PHE A 19 0.22 -4.97 -43.43
N SER A 20 -0.63 -6.00 -43.29
CA SER A 20 -1.29 -6.31 -42.00
C SER A 20 -0.33 -6.94 -41.00
N LEU A 21 0.72 -7.63 -41.42
CA LEU A 21 1.74 -8.20 -40.55
C LEU A 21 2.73 -7.16 -40.01
N THR A 22 2.94 -6.04 -40.75
CA THR A 22 3.85 -4.98 -40.28
C THR A 22 3.27 -4.08 -39.22
N ASN A 23 1.94 -4.02 -39.08
CA ASN A 23 1.29 -3.19 -38.05
C ASN A 23 1.28 -3.79 -36.62
N CYS A 24 1.84 -4.98 -36.43
CA CYS A 24 1.92 -5.64 -35.15
C CYS A 24 3.35 -5.70 -34.55
N ILE A 25 4.29 -4.95 -35.13
CA ILE A 25 5.65 -4.86 -34.56
C ILE A 25 5.62 -3.75 -33.51
N ILE A 26 5.43 -4.13 -32.25
CA ILE A 26 5.66 -3.24 -31.11
C ILE A 26 7.08 -2.70 -31.25
N SER A 27 7.24 -1.38 -31.29
CA SER A 27 8.56 -0.77 -31.38
C SER A 27 9.40 -1.16 -30.15
N LYS A 28 10.72 -1.09 -30.24
CA LYS A 28 11.59 -1.36 -29.09
C LYS A 28 11.33 -0.36 -27.96
N ASP A 29 10.93 0.85 -28.30
CA ASP A 29 10.62 1.91 -27.34
C ASP A 29 9.28 1.63 -26.65
N ASP A 30 8.23 1.22 -27.37
CA ASP A 30 6.94 0.82 -26.81
C ASP A 30 7.09 -0.39 -25.85
N LYS A 31 7.93 -1.36 -26.25
CA LYS A 31 8.21 -2.50 -25.38
C LYS A 31 8.92 -2.10 -24.10
N LYS A 32 9.90 -1.20 -24.18
CA LYS A 32 10.62 -0.68 -23.01
C LYS A 32 9.67 0.07 -22.07
N GLU A 33 8.80 0.91 -22.60
CA GLU A 33 7.79 1.63 -21.82
C GLU A 33 6.82 0.67 -21.14
N TYR A 34 6.32 -0.33 -21.87
CA TYR A 34 5.46 -1.38 -21.31
C TYR A 34 6.13 -2.13 -20.17
N ASP A 35 7.39 -2.55 -20.33
CA ASP A 35 8.13 -3.28 -19.31
C ASP A 35 8.36 -2.40 -18.05
N GLN A 36 8.61 -1.10 -18.22
CA GLN A 36 8.73 -0.15 -17.11
C GLN A 36 7.41 0.04 -16.37
N LEU A 37 6.30 0.22 -17.10
CA LEU A 37 4.97 0.34 -16.49
C LEU A 37 4.59 -0.92 -15.75
N LYS A 38 4.86 -2.08 -16.31
CA LYS A 38 4.61 -3.38 -15.66
C LYS A 38 5.40 -3.52 -14.37
N ALA A 39 6.71 -3.25 -14.41
CA ALA A 39 7.57 -3.31 -13.23
C ALA A 39 7.10 -2.35 -12.12
N ARG A 40 6.65 -1.15 -12.49
CA ARG A 40 6.07 -0.18 -11.55
C ARG A 40 4.78 -0.69 -10.93
N CYS A 41 3.86 -1.23 -11.71
CA CYS A 41 2.62 -1.80 -11.21
C CYS A 41 2.87 -2.98 -10.23
N GLU A 42 3.86 -3.82 -10.55
CA GLU A 42 4.26 -4.92 -9.68
C GLU A 42 4.84 -4.41 -8.35
N LEU A 43 5.73 -3.41 -8.39
CA LEU A 43 6.28 -2.76 -7.20
C LEU A 43 5.17 -2.16 -6.31
N GLU A 44 4.26 -1.38 -6.91
CA GLU A 44 3.14 -0.76 -6.19
C GLU A 44 2.21 -1.81 -5.56
N SER A 45 1.98 -2.92 -6.25
CA SER A 45 1.20 -4.06 -5.73
C SER A 45 1.90 -4.74 -4.55
N GLN A 46 3.20 -4.97 -4.65
CA GLN A 46 4.02 -5.54 -3.57
C GLN A 46 4.03 -4.63 -2.33
N ASN A 47 4.25 -3.32 -2.52
CA ASN A 47 4.25 -2.35 -1.43
C ASN A 47 2.88 -2.31 -0.70
N LYS A 48 1.77 -2.31 -1.44
CA LYS A 48 0.42 -2.41 -0.87
C LYS A 48 0.21 -3.71 -0.10
N SER A 49 0.70 -4.84 -0.62
CA SER A 49 0.63 -6.13 0.06
C SER A 49 1.40 -6.11 1.37
N THR A 50 2.61 -5.54 1.38
CA THR A 50 3.42 -5.39 2.59
C THR A 50 2.71 -4.55 3.65
N VAL A 51 2.08 -3.43 3.27
CA VAL A 51 1.30 -2.61 4.23
C VAL A 51 0.15 -3.42 4.84
N ARG A 52 -0.58 -4.25 4.06
CA ARG A 52 -1.62 -5.14 4.61
C ARG A 52 -1.04 -6.12 5.63
N GLN A 53 0.06 -6.77 5.28
CA GLN A 53 0.73 -7.74 6.16
C GLN A 53 1.21 -7.10 7.47
N VAL A 54 1.63 -5.82 7.45
CA VAL A 54 1.95 -5.08 8.68
C VAL A 54 0.73 -4.99 9.60
N PHE A 55 -0.42 -4.55 9.09
CA PHE A 55 -1.63 -4.45 9.91
C PHE A 55 -2.16 -5.82 10.35
N GLU A 56 -2.01 -6.86 9.54
CA GLU A 56 -2.31 -8.25 9.92
C GLU A 56 -1.42 -8.71 11.08
N ALA A 57 -0.12 -8.44 11.01
CA ALA A 57 0.82 -8.76 12.10
C ALA A 57 0.48 -8.01 13.40
N ILE A 58 0.14 -6.72 13.30
CA ILE A 58 -0.32 -5.92 14.46
C ILE A 58 -1.60 -6.53 15.07
N ASN A 59 -2.58 -6.88 14.24
CA ASN A 59 -3.83 -7.48 14.69
C ASN A 59 -3.62 -8.87 15.33
N ALA A 60 -2.62 -9.62 14.85
CA ALA A 60 -2.19 -10.89 15.44
C ALA A 60 -1.32 -10.72 16.69
N ARG A 61 -0.91 -9.49 17.04
CA ARG A 61 0.07 -9.20 18.12
C ARG A 61 1.46 -9.79 17.84
N ASP A 62 1.75 -10.12 16.58
CA ASP A 62 3.03 -10.68 16.14
C ASP A 62 4.01 -9.54 15.79
N PHE A 63 4.58 -8.94 16.83
CA PHE A 63 5.51 -7.81 16.67
C PHE A 63 6.84 -8.24 16.05
N GLU A 64 7.26 -9.48 16.21
CA GLU A 64 8.47 -10.00 15.57
C GLU A 64 8.28 -10.08 14.04
N LYS A 65 7.13 -10.60 13.59
CA LYS A 65 6.78 -10.56 12.17
C LYS A 65 6.64 -9.12 11.66
N MET A 66 6.01 -8.24 12.44
CA MET A 66 5.90 -6.82 12.09
C MET A 66 7.28 -6.22 11.82
N ARG A 67 8.28 -6.46 12.69
CA ARG A 67 9.66 -5.96 12.54
C ARG A 67 10.28 -6.31 11.19
N THR A 68 9.96 -7.46 10.64
CA THR A 68 10.55 -7.91 9.38
C THR A 68 10.20 -7.04 8.18
N PHE A 69 9.16 -6.22 8.26
CA PHE A 69 8.72 -5.34 7.19
C PHE A 69 9.39 -3.96 7.19
N TYR A 70 10.09 -3.59 8.26
CA TYR A 70 10.66 -2.25 8.44
C TYR A 70 12.16 -2.21 8.18
N ALA A 71 12.63 -1.07 7.69
CA ALA A 71 14.06 -0.78 7.59
C ALA A 71 14.64 -0.49 8.99
N PRO A 72 15.94 -0.78 9.23
CA PRO A 72 16.57 -0.52 10.54
C PRO A 72 16.51 0.95 10.96
N GLU A 73 16.61 1.86 10.00
CA GLU A 73 16.56 3.32 10.19
C GLU A 73 15.14 3.91 10.13
N TYR A 74 14.11 3.07 10.24
CA TYR A 74 12.72 3.51 10.15
C TYR A 74 12.38 4.69 11.07
N LYS A 75 11.61 5.64 10.52
CA LYS A 75 11.07 6.79 11.26
C LYS A 75 9.61 7.03 10.93
N MET A 76 8.83 7.31 11.96
CA MET A 76 7.46 7.81 11.82
C MET A 76 7.35 9.22 12.37
N THR A 77 6.73 10.12 11.59
CA THR A 77 6.48 11.51 11.93
C THR A 77 5.00 11.84 11.78
N GLY A 78 4.57 12.95 12.36
CA GLY A 78 3.20 13.43 12.22
C GLY A 78 2.98 14.69 13.03
N PRO A 79 1.92 15.48 12.74
CA PRO A 79 1.70 16.79 13.36
C PRO A 79 1.41 16.73 14.86
N ARG A 80 1.08 15.56 15.39
CA ARG A 80 0.79 15.35 16.83
C ARG A 80 1.82 14.46 17.53
N LEU A 81 2.89 14.06 16.83
CA LEU A 81 4.00 13.35 17.44
C LEU A 81 5.03 14.38 17.91
N PRO A 82 5.39 14.38 19.22
CA PRO A 82 6.36 15.34 19.76
C PRO A 82 7.76 15.15 19.16
N ASN A 83 8.09 13.92 18.79
CA ASN A 83 9.33 13.51 18.15
C ASN A 83 9.07 12.43 17.10
N ALA A 84 10.04 12.19 16.20
CA ALA A 84 10.00 11.05 15.31
C ALA A 84 10.06 9.74 16.11
N TYR A 85 9.15 8.81 15.82
CA TYR A 85 9.16 7.47 16.41
C TYR A 85 10.09 6.57 15.61
N THR A 86 10.95 5.83 16.32
CA THR A 86 11.62 4.65 15.80
C THR A 86 10.64 3.48 15.77
N LEU A 87 11.05 2.35 15.17
CA LEU A 87 10.21 1.14 15.18
C LEU A 87 9.90 0.67 16.62
N ASP A 88 10.87 0.73 17.52
CA ASP A 88 10.64 0.33 18.93
C ASP A 88 9.64 1.25 19.61
N SER A 89 9.76 2.56 19.39
CA SER A 89 8.79 3.54 19.94
C SER A 89 7.39 3.32 19.38
N LEU A 90 7.27 2.95 18.09
CA LEU A 90 6.00 2.62 17.47
C LEU A 90 5.39 1.36 18.08
N ILE A 91 6.17 0.30 18.29
CA ILE A 91 5.70 -0.94 18.93
C ILE A 91 5.23 -0.66 20.36
N GLN A 92 5.99 0.11 21.13
CA GLN A 92 5.57 0.52 22.48
C GLN A 92 4.27 1.33 22.49
N TYR A 93 4.10 2.22 21.50
CA TYR A 93 2.85 2.97 21.32
C TYR A 93 1.66 2.04 21.06
N ILE A 94 1.82 1.08 20.15
CA ILE A 94 0.78 0.08 19.84
C ILE A 94 0.46 -0.79 21.07
N GLN A 95 1.47 -1.23 21.79
CA GLN A 95 1.29 -2.03 23.02
C GLN A 95 0.54 -1.27 24.12
N ARG A 96 0.75 0.05 24.24
CA ARG A 96 -0.03 0.88 25.17
C ARG A 96 -1.50 0.99 24.74
N ASP A 97 -1.78 1.17 23.44
CA ASP A 97 -3.15 1.15 22.94
C ASP A 97 -3.82 -0.19 23.27
N ILE A 98 -3.13 -1.32 23.05
CA ILE A 98 -3.63 -2.67 23.34
C ILE A 98 -3.86 -2.88 24.86
N ALA A 99 -3.02 -2.32 25.71
CA ALA A 99 -3.21 -2.41 27.15
C ALA A 99 -4.50 -1.70 27.61
N VAL A 100 -4.90 -0.63 26.93
CA VAL A 100 -6.15 0.09 27.22
C VAL A 100 -7.34 -0.57 26.53
N PHE A 101 -7.16 -1.06 25.31
CA PHE A 101 -8.17 -1.68 24.45
C PHE A 101 -7.69 -3.09 24.04
N PRO A 102 -7.91 -4.13 24.83
CA PRO A 102 -7.38 -5.47 24.55
C PRO A 102 -7.86 -6.06 23.22
N ASP A 103 -9.04 -5.68 22.77
CA ASP A 103 -9.65 -6.07 21.49
C ASP A 103 -9.34 -5.12 20.32
N TRP A 104 -8.38 -4.16 20.49
CA TRP A 104 -8.03 -3.18 19.48
C TRP A 104 -7.69 -3.78 18.13
N LYS A 105 -8.37 -3.33 17.09
CA LYS A 105 -8.24 -3.81 15.72
C LYS A 105 -7.93 -2.67 14.77
N TYR A 106 -7.15 -3.00 13.75
CA TYR A 106 -6.82 -2.14 12.62
C TYR A 106 -7.46 -2.70 11.36
N SER A 107 -8.28 -1.91 10.67
CA SER A 107 -8.93 -2.26 9.41
C SER A 107 -8.44 -1.36 8.30
N VAL A 108 -7.87 -1.92 7.24
CA VAL A 108 -7.49 -1.17 6.05
C VAL A 108 -8.76 -0.90 5.23
N GLU A 109 -9.11 0.39 5.08
CA GLU A 109 -10.31 0.81 4.34
C GLU A 109 -9.99 1.12 2.88
N ASN A 110 -8.93 1.89 2.63
CA ASN A 110 -8.52 2.29 1.29
C ASN A 110 -7.00 2.42 1.21
N MET A 111 -6.45 2.17 0.02
CA MET A 111 -5.01 2.22 -0.21
C MET A 111 -4.70 2.56 -1.66
N VAL A 112 -3.82 3.53 -1.86
CA VAL A 112 -3.25 3.88 -3.16
C VAL A 112 -1.74 3.80 -3.08
N ALA A 113 -1.10 3.49 -4.20
CA ALA A 113 0.36 3.47 -4.30
C ALA A 113 0.81 4.20 -5.55
N GLN A 114 1.95 4.87 -5.45
CA GLN A 114 2.66 5.49 -6.55
C GLN A 114 4.17 5.31 -6.36
N GLY A 115 4.77 4.46 -7.18
CA GLY A 115 6.17 4.10 -7.06
C GLY A 115 6.49 3.45 -5.71
N ASP A 116 7.38 4.07 -4.95
CA ASP A 116 7.80 3.61 -3.62
C ASP A 116 6.90 4.09 -2.48
N THR A 117 5.86 4.86 -2.77
CA THR A 117 5.01 5.49 -1.76
C THR A 117 3.62 4.85 -1.73
N VAL A 118 3.14 4.54 -0.52
CA VAL A 118 1.78 4.04 -0.27
C VAL A 118 1.06 4.97 0.70
N ALA A 119 -0.10 5.46 0.29
CA ALA A 119 -1.04 6.12 1.19
C ALA A 119 -2.15 5.14 1.57
N VAL A 120 -2.39 4.98 2.87
CA VAL A 120 -3.41 4.07 3.39
C VAL A 120 -4.29 4.77 4.42
N LYS A 121 -5.60 4.65 4.25
CA LYS A 121 -6.61 5.01 5.26
C LYS A 121 -6.99 3.76 6.03
N ILE A 122 -6.98 3.85 7.36
CA ILE A 122 -7.40 2.78 8.25
C ILE A 122 -8.47 3.27 9.23
N ALA A 123 -9.31 2.34 9.66
CA ALA A 123 -10.09 2.48 10.88
C ALA A 123 -9.42 1.66 12.00
N GLN A 124 -9.44 2.21 13.19
CA GLN A 124 -9.02 1.56 14.43
C GLN A 124 -10.22 1.52 15.35
N PHE A 125 -10.49 0.39 15.99
CA PHE A 125 -11.65 0.26 16.88
C PHE A 125 -11.40 -0.77 17.97
N GLY A 126 -12.09 -0.58 19.09
CA GLY A 126 -12.02 -1.46 20.25
C GLY A 126 -12.87 -0.94 21.40
N VAL A 127 -12.95 -1.70 22.46
CA VAL A 127 -13.67 -1.35 23.68
C VAL A 127 -12.64 -1.03 24.78
N GLN A 128 -12.80 0.13 25.41
CA GLN A 128 -11.93 0.55 26.50
C GLN A 128 -12.15 -0.35 27.73
N ALA A 129 -11.09 -1.04 28.15
CA ALA A 129 -11.11 -1.90 29.34
C ALA A 129 -10.39 -1.29 30.53
N ASN A 130 -9.41 -0.40 30.30
CA ASN A 130 -8.61 0.24 31.34
C ASN A 130 -8.65 1.77 31.22
N ASP A 131 -8.25 2.47 32.26
CA ASP A 131 -8.17 3.93 32.28
C ASP A 131 -7.26 4.43 31.15
N TYR A 132 -7.72 5.45 30.43
CA TYR A 132 -6.96 6.14 29.41
C TYR A 132 -6.94 7.65 29.68
N MET A 133 -5.76 8.19 29.95
CA MET A 133 -5.57 9.64 30.23
C MET A 133 -6.53 10.21 31.27
N GLY A 134 -6.88 9.43 32.29
CA GLY A 134 -7.83 9.81 33.35
C GLY A 134 -9.31 9.58 32.99
N ILE A 135 -9.60 9.09 31.78
CA ILE A 135 -10.96 8.72 31.35
C ILE A 135 -11.21 7.27 31.75
N LYS A 136 -12.28 7.06 32.52
CA LYS A 136 -12.73 5.73 32.95
C LYS A 136 -13.35 4.96 31.78
N PRO A 137 -13.26 3.61 31.76
CA PRO A 137 -13.94 2.80 30.78
C PRO A 137 -15.45 3.07 30.74
N LYS A 138 -15.98 3.23 29.52
CA LYS A 138 -17.42 3.45 29.30
C LYS A 138 -18.08 2.27 28.60
N ALA A 139 -17.53 1.14 28.48
CA ALA A 139 -18.07 -0.04 27.78
C ALA A 139 -18.61 0.24 26.34
N ASN A 140 -18.29 1.39 25.77
CA ASN A 140 -18.67 1.77 24.41
C ASN A 140 -17.53 1.41 23.47
N GLN A 141 -17.88 1.00 22.24
CA GLN A 141 -16.91 0.84 21.19
C GLN A 141 -16.39 2.22 20.76
N ILE A 142 -15.09 2.37 20.77
CA ILE A 142 -14.41 3.57 20.27
C ILE A 142 -13.89 3.28 18.87
N SER A 143 -14.02 4.25 17.98
CA SER A 143 -13.47 4.20 16.63
C SER A 143 -12.62 5.41 16.35
N ARG A 144 -11.51 5.22 15.64
CA ARG A 144 -10.57 6.26 15.26
C ARG A 144 -10.09 6.03 13.82
N ALA A 145 -10.10 7.07 13.00
CA ALA A 145 -9.52 7.04 11.67
C ALA A 145 -8.07 7.51 11.68
N ALA A 146 -7.25 6.93 10.81
CA ALA A 146 -5.90 7.43 10.55
C ALA A 146 -5.52 7.28 9.08
N ILE A 147 -4.66 8.19 8.62
CA ILE A 147 -4.01 8.12 7.31
C ILE A 147 -2.51 8.01 7.53
N PHE A 148 -1.92 7.03 6.87
CA PHE A 148 -0.48 6.84 6.82
C PHE A 148 0.00 7.08 5.39
N ILE A 149 1.07 7.82 5.22
CA ILE A 149 1.82 7.93 3.97
C ILE A 149 3.19 7.31 4.25
N THR A 150 3.44 6.17 3.63
CA THR A 150 4.63 5.35 3.88
C THR A 150 5.51 5.29 2.65
N VAL A 151 6.81 5.55 2.82
CA VAL A 151 7.84 5.44 1.80
C VAL A 151 8.63 4.15 2.01
N PHE A 152 8.82 3.42 0.93
CA PHE A 152 9.58 2.17 0.89
C PHE A 152 11.00 2.39 0.39
N SER A 153 11.91 1.58 0.89
CA SER A 153 13.26 1.43 0.35
C SER A 153 13.66 -0.04 0.42
N ASN A 154 14.13 -0.59 -0.69
CA ASN A 154 14.53 -2.01 -0.78
C ASN A 154 13.47 -2.99 -0.24
N GLY A 155 12.19 -2.72 -0.54
CA GLY A 155 11.06 -3.55 -0.11
C GLY A 155 10.69 -3.44 1.38
N LYS A 156 11.29 -2.49 2.12
CA LYS A 156 11.04 -2.23 3.55
C LYS A 156 10.44 -0.85 3.77
N LEU A 157 9.58 -0.72 4.79
CA LEU A 157 9.06 0.58 5.23
C LEU A 157 10.21 1.38 5.84
N LYS A 158 10.54 2.52 5.25
CA LYS A 158 11.63 3.39 5.68
C LYS A 158 11.13 4.60 6.45
N GLU A 159 10.08 5.24 5.94
CA GLU A 159 9.51 6.43 6.54
C GLU A 159 8.00 6.35 6.52
N THR A 160 7.35 6.90 7.54
CA THR A 160 5.90 7.05 7.58
C THR A 160 5.54 8.41 8.13
N TRP A 161 4.64 9.10 7.46
CA TRP A 161 3.93 10.24 8.02
C TRP A 161 2.51 9.81 8.40
N ILE A 162 2.06 10.19 9.61
CA ILE A 162 0.74 9.83 10.13
C ILE A 162 -0.10 11.06 10.44
N LEU A 163 -1.36 11.03 10.03
CA LEU A 163 -2.41 11.89 10.54
C LEU A 163 -3.50 11.01 11.18
N GLN A 164 -3.85 11.31 12.41
CA GLN A 164 -4.79 10.54 13.20
C GLN A 164 -5.88 11.43 13.78
N ASP A 165 -7.12 11.01 13.64
CA ASP A 165 -8.25 11.66 14.29
C ASP A 165 -8.31 11.23 15.77
N ASN A 166 -7.90 12.15 16.64
CA ASN A 166 -7.97 11.92 18.08
C ASN A 166 -9.21 12.55 18.74
N LEU A 167 -10.05 13.29 18.00
CA LEU A 167 -11.26 13.90 18.54
C LEU A 167 -12.36 12.85 18.73
N GLY A 168 -12.53 11.92 17.77
CA GLY A 168 -13.44 10.79 17.92
C GLY A 168 -13.13 9.85 19.10
N PHE A 169 -12.04 10.11 19.81
CA PHE A 169 -11.63 9.40 21.02
C PHE A 169 -12.17 10.03 22.30
N MET A 170 -12.71 11.26 22.23
CA MET A 170 -13.13 12.05 23.39
C MET A 170 -14.65 12.22 23.49
N GLU A 171 -15.39 11.73 22.51
CA GLU A 171 -16.86 11.70 22.49
C GLU A 171 -17.40 10.38 23.05
#